data_e1cba7829e7d78d05d7a6692af9b8310
#
_entry.id   e1cba7829e7d78d05d7a6692af9b8310
#
_cell.length_a   1.000
_cell.length_b   1.000
_cell.length_c   1.000
_cell.angle_alpha   90.00
_cell.angle_beta   90.00
_cell.angle_gamma   90.00
#
_symmetry.space_group_name_H-M   'P 1'
#
loop_
_entity.id
_entity.type
_entity.pdbx_description
1 polymer ?
#
loop_
_entity_poly.entity_id
_entity_poly.type
_entity_poly.pdbx_seq_one_letter_code
_entity_poly.pdbx_strand_id
1 'polypeptide(L)'
;MDSGAGRAVSPGITVRRLSGAGIGPWLDEVARLRVAVFRDWPYLYEGDPAYEREYLQAYADSADSVVVLAFDGDRVVGASTGLPLADDSAEFRRPFLDAGRPVGEVFYFGESVLLPAYRGQGLGHRFFDEREAHAASLGRFTVTGFCAVDRDPTDPRRPPGHRGNEAFWEKRGYVRQPGLTVRLAWREIGEDEPSEKPLTFWLRRIGT
;
A
#
# COMPACT_ATOMS: atom_id res chain seq x y z
N MET A 1 -7.13 3.35 -31.30
CA MET A 1 -8.23 3.31 -30.30
C MET A 1 -8.16 1.93 -29.67
N ASP A 2 -7.36 1.79 -28.64
CA ASP A 2 -7.25 0.52 -27.92
C ASP A 2 -7.92 0.74 -26.56
N SER A 3 -9.10 0.16 -26.46
CA SER A 3 -9.95 0.23 -25.28
C SER A 3 -9.27 -0.61 -24.20
N GLY A 4 -8.68 0.03 -23.19
CA GLY A 4 -8.18 -0.62 -21.98
C GLY A 4 -9.32 -1.33 -21.25
N ALA A 5 -9.68 -2.53 -21.71
CA ALA A 5 -10.61 -3.40 -21.02
C ALA A 5 -9.96 -3.79 -19.68
N GLY A 6 -10.42 -3.20 -18.60
CA GLY A 6 -10.14 -3.67 -17.26
C GLY A 6 -10.46 -5.15 -17.17
N ARG A 7 -9.45 -5.96 -16.89
CA ARG A 7 -9.60 -7.42 -16.77
C ARG A 7 -10.60 -7.68 -15.64
N ALA A 8 -11.76 -8.24 -15.97
CA ALA A 8 -12.82 -8.53 -15.00
C ALA A 8 -12.28 -9.38 -13.84
N VAL A 9 -12.66 -9.02 -12.63
CA VAL A 9 -12.43 -9.80 -11.40
C VAL A 9 -13.13 -11.15 -11.58
N SER A 10 -12.50 -12.24 -11.18
CA SER A 10 -13.08 -13.59 -11.29
C SER A 10 -14.45 -13.66 -10.61
N PRO A 11 -15.41 -14.43 -11.19
CA PRO A 11 -16.72 -14.64 -10.58
C PRO A 11 -16.54 -15.21 -9.16
N GLY A 12 -17.05 -14.49 -8.15
CA GLY A 12 -16.96 -14.88 -6.74
C GLY A 12 -16.12 -13.94 -5.86
N ILE A 13 -15.22 -13.13 -6.45
CA ILE A 13 -14.46 -12.15 -5.66
C ILE A 13 -15.26 -10.84 -5.52
N THR A 14 -15.51 -10.43 -4.30
CA THR A 14 -16.12 -9.14 -3.97
C THR A 14 -15.14 -8.18 -3.36
N VAL A 15 -15.32 -6.88 -3.61
CA VAL A 15 -14.47 -5.81 -3.05
C VAL A 15 -15.35 -4.88 -2.24
N ARG A 16 -14.94 -4.57 -1.01
CA ARG A 16 -15.63 -3.64 -0.11
C ARG A 16 -14.68 -2.53 0.32
N ARG A 17 -15.17 -1.30 0.25
CA ARG A 17 -14.49 -0.13 0.80
C ARG A 17 -15.07 0.20 2.18
N LEU A 18 -14.20 0.39 3.16
CA LEU A 18 -14.49 0.70 4.54
C LEU A 18 -13.81 2.01 4.92
N SER A 19 -14.41 2.79 5.81
CA SER A 19 -13.85 4.02 6.35
C SER A 19 -14.27 4.23 7.79
N GLY A 20 -13.52 5.04 8.55
CA GLY A 20 -13.83 5.39 9.93
C GLY A 20 -14.05 4.15 10.82
N ALA A 21 -15.09 4.17 11.64
CA ALA A 21 -15.40 3.10 12.60
C ALA A 21 -15.61 1.70 11.95
N GLY A 22 -15.88 1.65 10.65
CA GLY A 22 -16.04 0.38 9.93
C GLY A 22 -14.73 -0.41 9.76
N ILE A 23 -13.57 0.22 9.98
CA ILE A 23 -12.25 -0.39 9.81
C ILE A 23 -11.87 -1.29 10.98
N GLY A 24 -12.14 -0.85 12.22
CA GLY A 24 -11.68 -1.52 13.44
C GLY A 24 -11.90 -3.03 13.48
N PRO A 25 -13.09 -3.57 13.12
CA PRO A 25 -13.35 -5.00 13.11
C PRO A 25 -12.46 -5.83 12.18
N TRP A 26 -11.76 -5.20 11.23
CA TRP A 26 -10.98 -5.88 10.19
C TRP A 26 -9.46 -5.77 10.38
N LEU A 27 -8.98 -5.08 11.41
CA LEU A 27 -7.55 -4.86 11.63
C LEU A 27 -6.77 -6.19 11.73
N ASP A 28 -7.32 -7.19 12.43
CA ASP A 28 -6.67 -8.51 12.57
C ASP A 28 -6.53 -9.23 11.23
N GLU A 29 -7.53 -9.11 10.34
CA GLU A 29 -7.46 -9.72 9.01
C GLU A 29 -6.44 -9.02 8.11
N VAL A 30 -6.37 -7.69 8.19
CA VAL A 30 -5.35 -6.91 7.46
C VAL A 30 -3.95 -7.23 7.99
N ALA A 31 -3.76 -7.28 9.31
CA ALA A 31 -2.51 -7.68 9.95
C ALA A 31 -2.05 -9.07 9.49
N ARG A 32 -2.95 -10.04 9.50
CA ARG A 32 -2.68 -11.40 9.01
C ARG A 32 -2.21 -11.40 7.55
N LEU A 33 -2.86 -10.63 6.69
CA LEU A 33 -2.48 -10.52 5.29
C LEU A 33 -1.12 -9.85 5.11
N ARG A 34 -0.82 -8.80 5.89
CA ARG A 34 0.48 -8.12 5.86
C ARG A 34 1.60 -9.10 6.21
N VAL A 35 1.49 -9.80 7.32
CA VAL A 35 2.47 -10.83 7.73
C VAL A 35 2.65 -11.87 6.63
N ALA A 36 1.56 -12.40 6.07
CA ALA A 36 1.62 -13.44 5.05
C ALA A 36 2.26 -12.96 3.73
N VAL A 37 1.92 -11.75 3.28
CA VAL A 37 2.35 -11.24 1.96
C VAL A 37 3.73 -10.59 2.02
N PHE A 38 4.04 -9.86 3.09
CA PHE A 38 5.34 -9.21 3.24
C PHE A 38 6.47 -10.18 3.61
N ARG A 39 6.15 -11.43 3.95
CA ARG A 39 7.15 -12.49 4.09
C ARG A 39 7.85 -12.79 2.77
N ASP A 40 7.19 -12.57 1.63
CA ASP A 40 7.75 -12.74 0.30
C ASP A 40 8.66 -11.55 -0.10
N TRP A 41 9.47 -11.77 -1.14
CA TRP A 41 10.18 -10.70 -1.85
C TRP A 41 9.18 -9.64 -2.35
N PRO A 42 9.47 -8.35 -2.22
CA PRO A 42 10.75 -7.71 -1.86
C PRO A 42 10.93 -7.39 -0.37
N TYR A 43 9.95 -7.62 0.50
CA TYR A 43 10.02 -7.23 1.91
C TYR A 43 10.79 -8.23 2.77
N LEU A 44 10.61 -9.53 2.55
CA LEU A 44 11.24 -10.61 3.33
C LEU A 44 11.02 -10.46 4.84
N TYR A 45 9.90 -9.87 5.20
CA TYR A 45 9.57 -9.42 6.54
C TYR A 45 9.21 -10.59 7.47
N GLU A 46 9.87 -10.66 8.61
CA GLU A 46 9.49 -11.55 9.68
C GLU A 46 8.54 -10.84 10.64
N GLY A 47 7.25 -10.83 10.25
CA GLY A 47 6.23 -10.04 10.89
C GLY A 47 5.68 -10.61 12.20
N ASP A 48 5.27 -9.71 13.09
CA ASP A 48 4.54 -9.99 14.32
C ASP A 48 3.10 -9.46 14.20
N PRO A 49 2.06 -10.30 14.30
CA PRO A 49 0.67 -9.87 14.19
C PRO A 49 0.25 -8.82 15.22
N ALA A 50 0.85 -8.82 16.43
CA ALA A 50 0.52 -7.83 17.46
C ALA A 50 1.06 -6.45 17.08
N TYR A 51 2.31 -6.39 16.61
CA TYR A 51 2.90 -5.16 16.07
C TYR A 51 2.11 -4.63 14.87
N GLU A 52 1.74 -5.52 13.94
CA GLU A 52 0.95 -5.14 12.77
C GLU A 52 -0.40 -4.53 13.13
N ARG A 53 -1.07 -5.08 14.14
CA ARG A 53 -2.33 -4.53 14.63
C ARG A 53 -2.15 -3.12 15.21
N GLU A 54 -1.11 -2.90 16.01
CA GLU A 54 -0.79 -1.58 16.58
C GLU A 54 -0.49 -0.56 15.46
N TYR A 55 0.33 -0.95 14.48
CA TYR A 55 0.61 -0.13 13.30
C TYR A 55 -0.67 0.26 12.55
N LEU A 56 -1.59 -0.68 12.36
CA LEU A 56 -2.83 -0.46 11.62
C LEU A 56 -3.86 0.38 12.40
N GLN A 57 -3.66 0.60 13.70
CA GLN A 57 -4.58 1.40 14.52
C GLN A 57 -4.70 2.84 13.98
N ALA A 58 -3.64 3.41 13.40
CA ALA A 58 -3.67 4.73 12.77
C ALA A 58 -4.77 4.85 11.70
N TYR A 59 -5.06 3.77 10.97
CA TYR A 59 -6.13 3.76 9.97
C TYR A 59 -7.54 3.74 10.61
N ALA A 60 -7.70 3.10 11.75
CA ALA A 60 -8.98 3.13 12.47
C ALA A 60 -9.23 4.46 13.17
N ASP A 61 -8.17 5.15 13.59
CA ASP A 61 -8.21 6.43 14.31
C ASP A 61 -8.37 7.63 13.35
N SER A 62 -7.90 7.52 12.11
CA SER A 62 -8.04 8.59 11.12
C SER A 62 -9.44 8.60 10.51
N ALA A 63 -10.15 9.72 10.66
CA ALA A 63 -11.53 9.87 10.16
C ALA A 63 -11.66 9.77 8.64
N ASP A 64 -10.60 10.14 7.91
CA ASP A 64 -10.58 10.16 6.45
C ASP A 64 -9.84 8.97 5.84
N SER A 65 -9.46 7.98 6.65
CA SER A 65 -8.82 6.77 6.17
C SER A 65 -9.75 5.88 5.36
N VAL A 66 -9.16 4.99 4.58
CA VAL A 66 -9.86 3.98 3.81
C VAL A 66 -9.15 2.63 3.89
N VAL A 67 -9.91 1.58 4.04
CA VAL A 67 -9.46 0.19 3.85
C VAL A 67 -10.33 -0.46 2.78
N VAL A 68 -9.69 -1.06 1.80
CA VAL A 68 -10.36 -1.80 0.73
C VAL A 68 -10.02 -3.27 0.90
N LEU A 69 -11.04 -4.10 1.10
CA LEU A 69 -10.90 -5.55 1.30
C LEU A 69 -11.42 -6.31 0.08
N ALA A 70 -10.68 -7.33 -0.33
CA ALA A 70 -11.11 -8.31 -1.31
C ALA A 70 -11.49 -9.60 -0.61
N PHE A 71 -12.67 -10.14 -0.93
CA PHE A 71 -13.24 -11.35 -0.34
C PHE A 71 -13.42 -12.43 -1.40
N ASP A 72 -13.10 -13.66 -1.02
CA ASP A 72 -13.53 -14.89 -1.68
C ASP A 72 -14.50 -15.61 -0.75
N GLY A 73 -15.79 -15.51 -1.04
CA GLY A 73 -16.84 -15.80 -0.07
C GLY A 73 -16.71 -14.92 1.17
N ASP A 74 -16.55 -15.54 2.34
CA ASP A 74 -16.37 -14.86 3.64
C ASP A 74 -14.88 -14.65 4.00
N ARG A 75 -13.95 -15.16 3.20
CA ARG A 75 -12.52 -15.08 3.47
C ARG A 75 -11.92 -13.80 2.89
N VAL A 76 -11.21 -13.02 3.71
CA VAL A 76 -10.40 -11.90 3.23
C VAL A 76 -9.13 -12.42 2.58
N VAL A 77 -8.94 -12.10 1.29
CA VAL A 77 -7.84 -12.59 0.45
C VAL A 77 -6.89 -11.49 0.00
N GLY A 78 -7.29 -10.25 0.19
CA GLY A 78 -6.48 -9.09 -0.09
C GLY A 78 -6.98 -7.85 0.63
N ALA A 79 -6.09 -6.90 0.84
CA ALA A 79 -6.38 -5.61 1.46
C ALA A 79 -5.53 -4.50 0.84
N SER A 80 -6.05 -3.29 0.86
CA SER A 80 -5.26 -2.10 0.63
C SER A 80 -5.75 -0.96 1.51
N THR A 81 -4.84 -0.09 1.92
CA THR A 81 -5.12 0.96 2.89
C THR A 81 -4.73 2.34 2.36
N GLY A 82 -5.31 3.37 2.93
CA GLY A 82 -4.93 4.76 2.67
C GLY A 82 -5.43 5.69 3.77
N LEU A 83 -4.69 6.77 4.00
CA LEU A 83 -5.04 7.83 4.94
C LEU A 83 -4.41 9.16 4.50
N PRO A 84 -4.85 10.30 5.05
CA PRO A 84 -4.12 11.55 4.90
C PRO A 84 -2.68 11.39 5.38
N LEU A 85 -1.69 11.80 4.59
CA LEU A 85 -0.27 11.74 5.02
C LEU A 85 -0.04 12.51 6.33
N ALA A 86 -0.83 13.54 6.60
CA ALA A 86 -0.77 14.31 7.84
C ALA A 86 -1.10 13.50 9.10
N ASP A 87 -1.89 12.41 8.95
CA ASP A 87 -2.32 11.52 10.03
C ASP A 87 -1.37 10.33 10.21
N ASP A 88 -0.43 10.11 9.28
CA ASP A 88 0.56 9.04 9.35
C ASP A 88 1.70 9.39 10.33
N SER A 89 2.58 8.44 10.59
CA SER A 89 3.72 8.61 11.49
C SER A 89 4.71 9.69 11.03
N ALA A 90 5.55 10.16 11.94
CA ALA A 90 6.53 11.21 11.65
C ALA A 90 7.53 10.78 10.57
N GLU A 91 7.86 9.49 10.50
CA GLU A 91 8.80 8.92 9.53
C GLU A 91 8.32 9.13 8.09
N PHE A 92 7.03 8.89 7.82
CA PHE A 92 6.45 9.08 6.49
C PHE A 92 6.28 10.54 6.11
N ARG A 93 6.00 11.42 7.08
CA ARG A 93 5.84 12.88 6.85
C ARG A 93 7.17 13.59 6.62
N ARG A 94 8.25 13.14 7.28
CA ARG A 94 9.55 13.81 7.33
C ARG A 94 10.13 14.11 5.95
N PRO A 95 10.19 13.17 4.98
CA PRO A 95 10.73 13.46 3.65
C PRO A 95 10.02 14.59 2.92
N PHE A 96 8.71 14.73 3.11
CA PHE A 96 7.93 15.82 2.51
C PHE A 96 8.22 17.16 3.18
N LEU A 97 8.27 17.18 4.52
CA LEU A 97 8.58 18.39 5.28
C LEU A 97 9.99 18.91 4.96
N ASP A 98 10.97 18.03 4.91
CA ASP A 98 12.38 18.37 4.58
C ASP A 98 12.50 18.87 3.13
N ALA A 99 11.65 18.42 2.21
CA ALA A 99 11.56 18.88 0.84
C ALA A 99 10.67 20.14 0.66
N GLY A 100 10.13 20.72 1.75
CA GLY A 100 9.22 21.87 1.71
C GLY A 100 7.88 21.57 1.01
N ARG A 101 7.43 20.31 0.99
CA ARG A 101 6.17 19.90 0.36
C ARG A 101 5.03 19.81 1.37
N PRO A 102 3.82 20.28 1.06
CA PRO A 102 2.70 20.27 1.97
C PRO A 102 2.17 18.85 2.19
N VAL A 103 2.28 18.31 3.40
CA VAL A 103 1.76 16.98 3.77
C VAL A 103 0.24 16.94 3.78
N GLY A 104 -0.44 18.07 4.04
CA GLY A 104 -1.91 18.16 4.10
C GLY A 104 -2.62 17.98 2.75
N GLU A 105 -1.89 18.06 1.63
CA GLU A 105 -2.42 17.88 0.28
C GLU A 105 -2.22 16.45 -0.25
N VAL A 106 -1.56 15.57 0.51
CA VAL A 106 -1.21 14.22 0.09
C VAL A 106 -2.12 13.19 0.76
N PHE A 107 -2.76 12.36 -0.04
CA PHE A 107 -3.43 11.15 0.44
C PHE A 107 -2.49 9.96 0.21
N TYR A 108 -2.02 9.36 1.30
CA TYR A 108 -1.02 8.30 1.29
C TYR A 108 -1.68 6.92 1.24
N PHE A 109 -1.17 6.04 0.38
CA PHE A 109 -1.56 4.64 0.28
C PHE A 109 -0.53 3.80 1.02
N GLY A 110 -0.93 3.21 2.14
CA GLY A 110 -0.02 2.44 2.99
C GLY A 110 0.43 1.15 2.33
N GLU A 111 -0.49 0.21 2.16
CA GLU A 111 -0.17 -1.07 1.53
C GLU A 111 -1.20 -1.50 0.48
N SER A 112 -0.76 -2.46 -0.33
CA SER A 112 -1.63 -3.29 -1.16
C SER A 112 -1.12 -4.73 -1.03
N VAL A 113 -1.81 -5.54 -0.26
CA VAL A 113 -1.47 -6.93 0.02
C VAL A 113 -2.50 -7.86 -0.61
N LEU A 114 -2.04 -8.86 -1.34
CA LEU A 114 -2.90 -9.82 -2.03
C LEU A 114 -2.25 -11.19 -2.00
N LEU A 115 -3.00 -12.18 -1.54
CA LEU A 115 -2.52 -13.56 -1.52
C LEU A 115 -2.14 -14.01 -2.94
N PRO A 116 -1.06 -14.78 -3.12
CA PRO A 116 -0.51 -15.14 -4.44
C PRO A 116 -1.52 -15.73 -5.41
N ALA A 117 -2.42 -16.60 -4.93
CA ALA A 117 -3.45 -17.26 -5.74
C ALA A 117 -4.45 -16.29 -6.41
N TYR A 118 -4.55 -15.06 -5.91
CA TYR A 118 -5.51 -14.05 -6.39
C TYR A 118 -4.83 -12.95 -7.23
N ARG A 119 -3.51 -13.04 -7.43
CA ARG A 119 -2.76 -12.09 -8.26
C ARG A 119 -3.09 -12.27 -9.76
N GLY A 120 -2.88 -11.21 -10.55
CA GLY A 120 -3.12 -11.24 -11.99
C GLY A 120 -4.58 -11.19 -12.44
N GLN A 121 -5.54 -10.98 -11.51
CA GLN A 121 -6.98 -10.98 -11.74
C GLN A 121 -7.59 -9.56 -11.72
N GLY A 122 -6.79 -8.51 -11.85
CA GLY A 122 -7.26 -7.13 -11.86
C GLY A 122 -7.49 -6.48 -10.50
N LEU A 123 -7.35 -7.23 -9.37
CA LEU A 123 -7.59 -6.70 -8.03
C LEU A 123 -6.66 -5.53 -7.66
N GLY A 124 -5.41 -5.55 -8.12
CA GLY A 124 -4.50 -4.42 -7.94
C GLY A 124 -5.03 -3.12 -8.54
N HIS A 125 -5.64 -3.15 -9.73
CA HIS A 125 -6.31 -1.99 -10.32
C HIS A 125 -7.48 -1.55 -9.45
N ARG A 126 -8.32 -2.49 -9.01
CA ARG A 126 -9.47 -2.19 -8.17
C ARG A 126 -9.07 -1.52 -6.85
N PHE A 127 -8.00 -1.97 -6.22
CA PHE A 127 -7.48 -1.36 -5.01
C PHE A 127 -7.06 0.10 -5.22
N PHE A 128 -6.39 0.40 -6.32
CA PHE A 128 -6.04 1.78 -6.67
C PHE A 128 -7.29 2.61 -6.95
N ASP A 129 -8.22 2.10 -7.77
CA ASP A 129 -9.44 2.81 -8.15
C ASP A 129 -10.27 3.22 -6.93
N GLU A 130 -10.47 2.31 -5.96
CA GLU A 130 -11.22 2.59 -4.74
C GLU A 130 -10.54 3.64 -3.84
N ARG A 131 -9.20 3.58 -3.68
CA ARG A 131 -8.47 4.56 -2.88
C ARG A 131 -8.39 5.92 -3.56
N GLU A 132 -8.16 5.95 -4.87
CA GLU A 132 -8.13 7.18 -5.66
C GLU A 132 -9.51 7.86 -5.65
N ALA A 133 -10.60 7.09 -5.81
CA ALA A 133 -11.96 7.61 -5.72
C ALA A 133 -12.28 8.14 -4.32
N HIS A 134 -11.80 7.46 -3.26
CA HIS A 134 -11.97 7.93 -1.89
C HIS A 134 -11.23 9.26 -1.67
N ALA A 135 -9.95 9.34 -2.03
CA ALA A 135 -9.16 10.56 -1.90
C ALA A 135 -9.79 11.74 -2.67
N ALA A 136 -10.27 11.49 -3.90
CA ALA A 136 -10.95 12.50 -4.71
C ALA A 136 -12.26 12.98 -4.06
N SER A 137 -13.03 12.08 -3.44
CA SER A 137 -14.31 12.42 -2.80
C SER A 137 -14.16 13.35 -1.59
N LEU A 138 -12.98 13.38 -0.96
CA LEU A 138 -12.66 14.27 0.16
C LEU A 138 -12.34 15.72 -0.29
N GLY A 139 -12.08 15.94 -1.59
CA GLY A 139 -12.02 17.26 -2.22
C GLY A 139 -10.85 18.17 -1.81
N ARG A 140 -9.95 17.72 -0.92
CA ARG A 140 -8.84 18.53 -0.41
C ARG A 140 -7.45 18.03 -0.78
N PHE A 141 -7.35 16.82 -1.33
CA PHE A 141 -6.08 16.23 -1.74
C PHE A 141 -5.81 16.51 -3.20
N THR A 142 -4.60 16.94 -3.52
CA THR A 142 -4.13 17.21 -4.87
C THR A 142 -3.16 16.13 -5.37
N VAL A 143 -2.68 15.27 -4.44
CA VAL A 143 -1.69 14.25 -4.71
C VAL A 143 -2.10 12.95 -4.01
N THR A 144 -1.99 11.83 -4.72
CA THR A 144 -1.93 10.49 -4.11
C THR A 144 -0.53 9.93 -4.21
N GLY A 145 -0.12 9.10 -3.24
CA GLY A 145 1.21 8.51 -3.27
C GLY A 145 1.36 7.32 -2.33
N PHE A 146 2.42 6.58 -2.53
CA PHE A 146 2.86 5.46 -1.72
C PHE A 146 4.38 5.39 -1.77
N CYS A 147 5.00 4.62 -0.88
CA CYS A 147 6.42 4.29 -1.01
C CYS A 147 6.61 2.79 -1.29
N ALA A 148 7.70 2.47 -1.96
CA ALA A 148 8.09 1.09 -2.26
C ALA A 148 9.55 0.87 -1.86
N VAL A 149 9.84 -0.30 -1.30
CA VAL A 149 11.20 -0.66 -0.87
C VAL A 149 12.14 -0.69 -2.06
N ASP A 150 13.28 -0.05 -1.89
CA ASP A 150 14.38 -0.09 -2.86
C ASP A 150 15.22 -1.35 -2.59
N ARG A 151 15.39 -2.18 -3.62
CA ARG A 151 16.18 -3.40 -3.54
C ARG A 151 17.30 -3.40 -4.57
N ASP A 152 18.42 -3.96 -4.16
CA ASP A 152 19.48 -4.27 -5.11
C ASP A 152 18.96 -5.27 -6.15
N PRO A 153 19.00 -4.96 -7.45
CA PRO A 153 18.54 -5.89 -8.49
C PRO A 153 19.36 -7.17 -8.55
N THR A 154 20.55 -7.18 -7.94
CA THR A 154 21.46 -8.34 -7.86
C THR A 154 21.33 -9.16 -6.58
N ASP A 155 20.41 -8.78 -5.66
CA ASP A 155 20.17 -9.51 -4.42
C ASP A 155 19.87 -11.00 -4.73
N PRO A 156 20.64 -11.95 -4.18
CA PRO A 156 20.47 -13.38 -4.48
C PRO A 156 19.13 -13.96 -4.01
N ARG A 157 18.44 -13.27 -3.12
CA ARG A 157 17.10 -13.66 -2.62
C ARG A 157 15.97 -13.30 -3.58
N ARG A 158 16.28 -12.50 -4.62
CA ARG A 158 15.31 -12.15 -5.65
C ARG A 158 14.88 -13.39 -6.43
N PRO A 159 13.57 -13.72 -6.47
CA PRO A 159 13.11 -14.89 -7.21
C PRO A 159 13.44 -14.78 -8.70
N PRO A 160 13.84 -15.90 -9.36
CA PRO A 160 14.03 -15.93 -10.80
C PRO A 160 12.76 -15.47 -11.54
N GLY A 161 12.91 -14.58 -12.52
CA GLY A 161 11.79 -14.04 -13.30
C GLY A 161 10.88 -13.07 -12.54
N HIS A 162 11.25 -12.67 -11.33
CA HIS A 162 10.47 -11.65 -10.58
C HIS A 162 10.31 -10.37 -11.42
N ARG A 163 9.09 -9.95 -11.55
CA ARG A 163 8.72 -8.65 -12.15
C ARG A 163 8.21 -7.73 -11.05
N GLY A 164 8.82 -6.55 -10.93
CA GLY A 164 8.34 -5.50 -10.04
C GLY A 164 7.00 -4.93 -10.49
N ASN A 165 6.50 -4.01 -9.70
CA ASN A 165 5.23 -3.33 -9.97
C ASN A 165 5.43 -1.96 -10.66
N GLU A 166 6.66 -1.55 -10.95
CA GLU A 166 7.00 -0.23 -11.48
C GLU A 166 6.23 0.09 -12.76
N ALA A 167 6.24 -0.83 -13.73
CA ALA A 167 5.51 -0.65 -14.98
C ALA A 167 3.98 -0.55 -14.79
N PHE A 168 3.44 -1.19 -13.75
CA PHE A 168 2.04 -1.05 -13.37
C PHE A 168 1.75 0.33 -12.80
N TRP A 169 2.60 0.84 -11.91
CA TRP A 169 2.46 2.15 -11.30
C TRP A 169 2.63 3.28 -12.31
N GLU A 170 3.61 3.16 -13.21
CA GLU A 170 3.84 4.11 -14.31
C GLU A 170 2.62 4.21 -15.24
N LYS A 171 2.02 3.08 -15.61
CA LYS A 171 0.79 3.06 -16.42
C LYS A 171 -0.39 3.73 -15.71
N ARG A 172 -0.40 3.78 -14.38
CA ARG A 172 -1.38 4.53 -13.60
C ARG A 172 -1.01 6.01 -13.40
N GLY A 173 0.11 6.45 -13.94
CA GLY A 173 0.58 7.84 -13.86
C GLY A 173 1.33 8.18 -12.58
N TYR A 174 1.75 7.18 -11.79
CA TYR A 174 2.65 7.42 -10.66
C TYR A 174 4.08 7.57 -11.13
N VAL A 175 4.76 8.55 -10.55
CA VAL A 175 6.15 8.89 -10.89
C VAL A 175 7.01 8.72 -9.64
N ARG A 176 8.09 7.95 -9.76
CA ARG A 176 9.08 7.76 -8.71
C ARG A 176 9.75 9.10 -8.36
N GLN A 177 9.92 9.36 -7.07
CA GLN A 177 10.49 10.60 -6.52
C GLN A 177 11.84 10.32 -5.82
N PRO A 178 12.97 10.30 -6.55
CA PRO A 178 14.27 9.91 -5.96
C PRO A 178 14.73 10.78 -4.78
N GLY A 179 14.20 12.01 -4.68
CA GLY A 179 14.46 12.92 -3.56
C GLY A 179 13.55 12.74 -2.34
N LEU A 180 12.57 11.81 -2.39
CA LEU A 180 11.68 11.51 -1.29
C LEU A 180 11.85 10.04 -0.90
N THR A 181 12.62 9.79 0.16
CA THR A 181 12.90 8.44 0.66
C THR A 181 12.67 8.40 2.16
N VAL A 182 11.90 7.43 2.62
CA VAL A 182 11.77 7.09 4.05
C VAL A 182 12.68 5.89 4.35
N ARG A 183 13.20 5.82 5.57
CA ARG A 183 13.95 4.68 6.08
C ARG A 183 13.15 4.05 7.20
N LEU A 184 12.79 2.78 7.03
CA LEU A 184 12.04 2.02 8.02
C LEU A 184 12.86 0.81 8.46
N ALA A 185 12.85 0.54 9.75
CA ALA A 185 13.52 -0.61 10.31
C ALA A 185 12.54 -1.78 10.45
N TRP A 186 12.91 -2.93 9.90
CA TRP A 186 12.23 -4.19 10.19
C TRP A 186 13.22 -5.34 10.11
N ARG A 187 12.87 -6.45 10.78
CA ARG A 187 13.65 -7.67 10.73
C ARG A 187 13.27 -8.49 9.51
N GLU A 188 14.24 -8.80 8.67
CA GLU A 188 14.04 -9.74 7.56
C GLU A 188 14.28 -11.18 8.02
N ILE A 189 13.71 -12.10 7.27
CA ILE A 189 13.93 -13.54 7.47
C ILE A 189 15.43 -13.83 7.41
N GLY A 190 15.97 -14.38 8.53
CA GLY A 190 17.39 -14.69 8.66
C GLY A 190 18.26 -13.56 9.25
N GLU A 191 17.67 -12.42 9.61
CA GLU A 191 18.33 -11.39 10.41
C GLU A 191 18.07 -11.62 11.90
N ASP A 192 19.07 -11.37 12.74
CA ASP A 192 18.93 -11.45 14.20
C ASP A 192 18.24 -10.19 14.77
N GLU A 193 18.49 -9.03 14.16
CA GLU A 193 17.99 -7.72 14.58
C GLU A 193 17.37 -6.96 13.41
N PRO A 194 16.44 -6.00 13.68
CA PRO A 194 15.91 -5.12 12.65
C PRO A 194 17.01 -4.27 12.00
N SER A 195 16.93 -4.09 10.68
CA SER A 195 17.84 -3.19 9.96
C SER A 195 17.03 -2.21 9.09
N GLU A 196 17.59 -1.02 8.87
CA GLU A 196 16.93 0.02 8.07
C GLU A 196 16.93 -0.32 6.58
N LYS A 197 15.76 -0.14 5.95
CA LYS A 197 15.58 -0.29 4.51
C LYS A 197 15.05 1.01 3.93
N PRO A 198 15.58 1.49 2.79
CA PRO A 198 15.06 2.66 2.10
C PRO A 198 13.80 2.31 1.30
N LEU A 199 12.81 3.21 1.35
CA LEU A 199 11.62 3.14 0.51
C LEU A 199 11.46 4.49 -0.19
N THR A 200 11.40 4.48 -1.51
CA THR A 200 11.22 5.71 -2.31
C THR A 200 9.75 5.91 -2.63
N PHE A 201 9.29 7.17 -2.51
CA PHE A 201 7.91 7.55 -2.82
C PHE A 201 7.63 7.57 -4.32
N TRP A 202 6.40 7.21 -4.66
CA TRP A 202 5.77 7.34 -5.96
C TRP A 202 4.55 8.23 -5.81
N LEU A 203 4.46 9.28 -6.61
CA LEU A 203 3.40 10.27 -6.50
C LEU A 203 2.65 10.42 -7.83
N ARG A 204 1.36 10.71 -7.71
CA ARG A 204 0.48 11.08 -8.82
C ARG A 204 -0.37 12.27 -8.42
N ARG A 205 -0.49 13.26 -9.29
CA ARG A 205 -1.46 14.35 -9.11
C ARG A 205 -2.87 13.81 -9.37
N ILE A 206 -3.80 14.16 -8.48
CA ILE A 206 -5.23 13.96 -8.74
C ILE A 206 -5.64 15.10 -9.66
N GLY A 207 -6.25 14.80 -10.81
CA GLY A 207 -6.77 15.83 -11.71
C GLY A 207 -7.88 16.63 -11.01
N THR A 208 -7.77 17.95 -11.07
CA THR A 208 -8.88 18.87 -10.80
C THR A 208 -9.95 18.75 -11.86
#